data_c0560a6a22e2694ecc1cfab982701488
#
_entry.id   c0560a6a22e2694ecc1cfab982701488
#
_cell.length_a   1.000
_cell.length_b   1.000
_cell.length_c   1.000
_cell.angle_alpha   90.00
_cell.angle_beta   90.00
_cell.angle_gamma   90.00
#
_symmetry.space_group_name_H-M   'P 1'
#
loop_
_entity.id
_entity.type
_entity.pdbx_description
1 polymer ?
#
loop_
_entity_poly.entity_id
_entity_poly.type
_entity_poly.pdbx_seq_one_letter_code
_entity_poly.pdbx_strand_id
1 'polypeptide(L)'
;MVVAGLEAAEEVFIPLQPHFLALHGLSKLLDTIQWVAGRTNPALKLSGVVLCMYEASTRLAGEVARDVDEFFSLARGTNAPWSESRSLTTKIRRNIRLAEAPSFGQSVLEYAPDSNGADDYRLLAREIHALAHPDEVLPLEVPVVPHRRGTAASAAA
;
A
#
# COMPACT_ATOMS: atom_id res chain seq x y z
N MET A 1 -12.80 -10.34 -9.57
CA MET A 1 -12.85 -9.53 -8.33
C MET A 1 -11.98 -8.26 -8.40
N VAL A 2 -10.74 -8.30 -8.95
CA VAL A 2 -9.87 -7.10 -9.06
C VAL A 2 -10.52 -6.02 -9.92
N VAL A 3 -11.06 -6.36 -11.09
CA VAL A 3 -11.68 -5.39 -12.01
C VAL A 3 -12.85 -4.65 -11.35
N ALA A 4 -13.75 -5.35 -10.68
CA ALA A 4 -14.90 -4.71 -10.00
C ALA A 4 -14.47 -3.72 -8.90
N GLY A 5 -13.37 -3.99 -8.20
CA GLY A 5 -12.79 -3.04 -7.25
C GLY A 5 -12.25 -1.78 -7.94
N LEU A 6 -11.56 -1.95 -9.07
CA LEU A 6 -11.03 -0.84 -9.86
C LEU A 6 -12.14 0.01 -10.52
N GLU A 7 -13.27 -0.59 -10.88
CA GLU A 7 -14.42 0.14 -11.43
C GLU A 7 -15.09 1.06 -10.41
N ALA A 8 -14.99 0.74 -9.11
CA ALA A 8 -15.59 1.51 -8.03
C ALA A 8 -14.62 2.47 -7.32
N ALA A 9 -13.32 2.32 -7.53
CA ALA A 9 -12.30 3.12 -6.85
C ALA A 9 -11.95 4.38 -7.65
N GLU A 10 -11.64 5.46 -6.97
CA GLU A 10 -11.04 6.65 -7.57
C GLU A 10 -9.50 6.56 -7.56
N GLU A 11 -8.94 5.97 -6.51
CA GLU A 11 -7.50 5.86 -6.30
C GLU A 11 -7.08 4.43 -5.98
N VAL A 12 -5.88 4.06 -6.45
CA VAL A 12 -5.26 2.77 -6.19
C VAL A 12 -3.87 2.96 -5.60
N PHE A 13 -3.57 2.21 -4.55
CA PHE A 13 -2.22 1.99 -4.04
C PHE A 13 -1.83 0.53 -4.25
N ILE A 14 -0.63 0.29 -4.78
CA ILE A 14 -0.15 -1.06 -5.07
C ILE A 14 0.91 -1.47 -4.04
N PRO A 15 0.65 -2.46 -3.17
CA PRO A 15 1.70 -3.08 -2.39
C PRO A 15 2.58 -3.96 -3.31
N LEU A 16 3.88 -3.74 -3.30
CA LEU A 16 4.85 -4.44 -4.12
C LEU A 16 5.96 -5.02 -3.26
N GLN A 17 6.14 -6.34 -3.32
CA GLN A 17 7.31 -6.96 -2.73
C GLN A 17 8.50 -6.87 -3.70
N PRO A 18 9.65 -6.32 -3.30
CA PRO A 18 10.80 -6.14 -4.18
C PRO A 18 11.53 -7.48 -4.42
N HIS A 19 11.12 -8.20 -5.45
CA HIS A 19 11.74 -9.42 -5.92
C HIS A 19 11.81 -9.44 -7.46
N PHE A 20 12.50 -10.42 -8.03
CA PHE A 20 12.79 -10.51 -9.46
C PHE A 20 11.57 -10.34 -10.40
N LEU A 21 10.40 -10.87 -10.00
CA LEU A 21 9.17 -10.77 -10.81
C LEU A 21 8.30 -9.55 -10.50
N ALA A 22 8.75 -8.67 -9.61
CA ALA A 22 7.95 -7.54 -9.13
C ALA A 22 7.51 -6.61 -10.27
N LEU A 23 8.44 -6.20 -11.13
CA LEU A 23 8.17 -5.31 -12.25
C LEU A 23 7.27 -5.95 -13.30
N HIS A 24 7.41 -7.24 -13.53
CA HIS A 24 6.51 -7.96 -14.44
C HIS A 24 5.08 -8.01 -13.92
N GLY A 25 4.91 -8.26 -12.60
CA GLY A 25 3.61 -8.23 -11.94
C GLY A 25 2.98 -6.82 -11.97
N LEU A 26 3.79 -5.80 -11.71
CA LEU A 26 3.39 -4.40 -11.78
C LEU A 26 2.89 -4.05 -13.18
N SER A 27 3.66 -4.37 -14.24
CA SER A 27 3.26 -4.10 -15.62
C SER A 27 1.89 -4.69 -15.97
N LYS A 28 1.65 -5.95 -15.61
CA LYS A 28 0.35 -6.61 -15.82
C LYS A 28 -0.82 -5.94 -15.12
N LEU A 29 -0.58 -5.43 -13.91
CA LEU A 29 -1.61 -4.71 -13.16
C LEU A 29 -1.86 -3.33 -13.77
N LEU A 30 -0.81 -2.64 -14.23
CA LEU A 30 -0.93 -1.37 -14.95
C LEU A 30 -1.73 -1.51 -16.25
N ASP A 31 -1.53 -2.58 -17.01
CA ASP A 31 -2.35 -2.89 -18.19
C ASP A 31 -3.84 -2.99 -17.81
N THR A 32 -4.14 -3.61 -16.68
CA THR A 32 -5.53 -3.73 -16.17
C THR A 32 -6.09 -2.37 -15.75
N ILE A 33 -5.31 -1.55 -15.03
CA ILE A 33 -5.70 -0.19 -14.63
C ILE A 33 -5.97 0.67 -15.88
N GLN A 34 -5.09 0.61 -16.88
CA GLN A 34 -5.25 1.32 -18.15
C GLN A 34 -6.54 0.92 -18.86
N TRP A 35 -6.84 -0.39 -18.89
CA TRP A 35 -8.05 -0.90 -19.51
C TRP A 35 -9.32 -0.41 -18.81
N VAL A 36 -9.35 -0.42 -17.47
CA VAL A 36 -10.49 0.06 -16.66
C VAL A 36 -10.64 1.57 -16.81
N ALA A 37 -9.56 2.33 -16.69
CA ALA A 37 -9.57 3.78 -16.82
C ALA A 37 -10.05 4.23 -18.21
N GLY A 38 -9.67 3.48 -19.25
CA GLY A 38 -10.07 3.82 -20.63
C GLY A 38 -11.51 3.44 -21.00
N ARG A 39 -12.22 2.64 -20.18
CA ARG A 39 -13.52 2.08 -20.57
C ARG A 39 -14.65 2.31 -19.57
N THR A 40 -14.42 1.97 -18.30
CA THR A 40 -15.47 1.90 -17.29
C THR A 40 -15.32 2.94 -16.19
N ASN A 41 -14.09 3.36 -15.87
CA ASN A 41 -13.84 4.32 -14.81
C ASN A 41 -12.74 5.34 -15.18
N PRO A 42 -13.06 6.39 -15.93
CA PRO A 42 -12.07 7.41 -16.33
C PRO A 42 -11.46 8.21 -15.18
N ALA A 43 -12.07 8.18 -13.99
CA ALA A 43 -11.54 8.84 -12.79
C ALA A 43 -10.46 8.03 -12.09
N LEU A 44 -10.32 6.74 -12.44
CA LEU A 44 -9.37 5.85 -11.80
C LEU A 44 -7.93 6.30 -12.05
N LYS A 45 -7.18 6.50 -10.96
CA LYS A 45 -5.75 6.79 -11.00
C LYS A 45 -4.96 5.91 -10.05
N LEU A 46 -3.73 5.62 -10.40
CA LEU A 46 -2.76 5.03 -9.49
C LEU A 46 -2.08 6.17 -8.72
N SER A 47 -2.20 6.18 -7.40
CA SER A 47 -1.65 7.23 -6.53
C SER A 47 -0.24 6.89 -6.03
N GLY A 48 0.06 5.60 -5.86
CA GLY A 48 1.41 5.21 -5.44
C GLY A 48 1.65 3.71 -5.33
N VAL A 49 2.93 3.37 -5.22
CA VAL A 49 3.41 2.01 -4.94
C VAL A 49 4.10 1.98 -3.59
N VAL A 50 3.72 1.01 -2.74
CA VAL A 50 4.30 0.78 -1.41
C VAL A 50 5.18 -0.45 -1.46
N LEU A 51 6.48 -0.29 -1.20
CA LEU A 51 7.37 -1.44 -1.09
C LEU A 51 7.15 -2.15 0.24
N CYS A 52 6.71 -3.41 0.16
CA CYS A 52 6.39 -4.26 1.30
C CYS A 52 7.40 -5.39 1.46
N MET A 53 7.54 -5.93 2.70
CA MET A 53 8.55 -6.95 3.04
C MET A 53 9.97 -6.50 2.62
N TYR A 54 10.22 -5.21 2.74
CA TYR A 54 11.45 -4.58 2.30
C TYR A 54 12.62 -4.95 3.21
N GLU A 55 13.73 -5.37 2.62
CA GLU A 55 14.98 -5.67 3.32
C GLU A 55 16.09 -4.75 2.80
N ALA A 56 16.39 -3.67 3.52
CA ALA A 56 17.35 -2.65 3.10
C ALA A 56 18.78 -3.19 2.89
N SER A 57 19.11 -4.33 3.51
CA SER A 57 20.40 -4.99 3.36
C SER A 57 20.58 -5.71 2.03
N THR A 58 19.50 -5.91 1.26
CA THR A 58 19.57 -6.63 -0.01
C THR A 58 19.75 -5.67 -1.18
N ARG A 59 20.73 -5.98 -2.04
CA ARG A 59 20.98 -5.21 -3.27
C ARG A 59 19.76 -5.22 -4.18
N LEU A 60 19.09 -6.37 -4.30
CA LEU A 60 17.90 -6.54 -5.13
C LEU A 60 16.77 -5.58 -4.73
N ALA A 61 16.50 -5.41 -3.44
CA ALA A 61 15.45 -4.50 -2.99
C ALA A 61 15.74 -3.03 -3.38
N GLY A 62 17.02 -2.63 -3.31
CA GLY A 62 17.43 -1.30 -3.77
C GLY A 62 17.37 -1.12 -5.29
N GLU A 63 17.67 -2.15 -6.06
CA GLU A 63 17.55 -2.15 -7.52
C GLU A 63 16.09 -2.04 -7.94
N VAL A 64 15.21 -2.90 -7.41
CA VAL A 64 13.76 -2.84 -7.72
C VAL A 64 13.16 -1.48 -7.32
N ALA A 65 13.55 -0.91 -6.18
CA ALA A 65 13.07 0.41 -5.77
C ALA A 65 13.41 1.48 -6.82
N ARG A 66 14.66 1.51 -7.30
CA ARG A 66 15.10 2.45 -8.35
C ARG A 66 14.38 2.24 -9.67
N ASP A 67 14.19 0.99 -10.08
CA ASP A 67 13.51 0.66 -11.34
C ASP A 67 12.04 1.12 -11.30
N VAL A 68 11.36 1.00 -10.14
CA VAL A 68 10.00 1.51 -9.93
C VAL A 68 9.99 3.05 -10.00
N ASP A 69 10.94 3.72 -9.36
CA ASP A 69 11.04 5.18 -9.38
C ASP A 69 11.33 5.71 -10.79
N GLU A 70 12.23 5.05 -11.54
CA GLU A 70 12.53 5.37 -12.92
C GLU A 70 11.32 5.20 -13.83
N PHE A 71 10.59 4.07 -13.67
CA PHE A 71 9.38 3.81 -14.44
C PHE A 71 8.34 4.93 -14.28
N PHE A 72 8.04 5.35 -13.05
CA PHE A 72 7.08 6.44 -12.82
C PHE A 72 7.62 7.81 -13.25
N SER A 73 8.92 8.03 -13.17
CA SER A 73 9.54 9.26 -13.68
C SER A 73 9.35 9.41 -15.19
N LEU A 74 9.48 8.32 -15.93
CA LEU A 74 9.27 8.30 -17.39
C LEU A 74 7.78 8.48 -17.79
N ALA A 75 6.84 8.10 -16.90
CA ALA A 75 5.42 8.25 -17.16
C ALA A 75 4.89 9.68 -16.90
N ARG A 76 5.66 10.53 -16.24
CA ARG A 76 5.24 11.91 -15.93
C ARG A 76 4.93 12.71 -17.17
N GLY A 77 3.84 13.48 -17.11
CA GLY A 77 3.38 14.32 -18.22
C GLY A 77 2.73 13.56 -19.38
N THR A 78 2.51 12.25 -19.22
CA THR A 78 1.70 11.45 -20.16
C THR A 78 0.24 11.43 -19.74
N ASN A 79 -0.64 10.86 -20.58
CA ASN A 79 -2.05 10.66 -20.24
C ASN A 79 -2.31 9.31 -19.54
N ALA A 80 -1.28 8.65 -19.02
CA ALA A 80 -1.45 7.40 -18.30
C ALA A 80 -2.12 7.61 -16.94
N PRO A 81 -2.98 6.67 -16.48
CA PRO A 81 -3.61 6.74 -15.15
C PRO A 81 -2.63 6.80 -13.99
N TRP A 82 -1.35 6.56 -14.26
CA TRP A 82 -0.24 6.60 -13.28
C TRP A 82 0.77 7.72 -13.54
N SER A 83 0.43 8.72 -14.38
CA SER A 83 1.35 9.82 -14.70
C SER A 83 1.81 10.63 -13.48
N GLU A 84 0.97 10.71 -12.45
CA GLU A 84 1.26 11.39 -11.19
C GLU A 84 1.72 10.43 -10.07
N SER A 85 1.86 9.15 -10.38
CA SER A 85 2.24 8.12 -9.41
C SER A 85 3.70 8.24 -8.98
N ARG A 86 3.99 7.65 -7.83
CA ARG A 86 5.33 7.54 -7.27
C ARG A 86 5.50 6.28 -6.44
N SER A 87 6.73 5.85 -6.23
CA SER A 87 7.05 4.98 -5.12
C SER A 87 6.94 5.78 -3.82
N LEU A 88 6.21 5.26 -2.84
CA LEU A 88 6.12 5.92 -1.55
C LEU A 88 7.46 5.85 -0.83
N THR A 89 7.79 6.91 -0.09
CA THR A 89 9.04 7.02 0.69
C THR A 89 9.05 5.97 1.80
N THR A 90 7.90 5.79 2.44
CA THR A 90 7.71 4.79 3.49
C THR A 90 7.69 3.38 2.91
N LYS A 91 8.49 2.51 3.49
CA LYS A 91 8.60 1.09 3.12
C LYS A 91 8.19 0.23 4.30
N ILE A 92 7.39 -0.78 4.06
CA ILE A 92 7.00 -1.74 5.10
C ILE A 92 8.10 -2.80 5.18
N ARG A 93 8.90 -2.75 6.23
CA ARG A 93 9.99 -3.69 6.47
C ARG A 93 9.45 -5.09 6.77
N ARG A 94 10.22 -6.10 6.42
CA ARG A 94 9.93 -7.46 6.87
C ARG A 94 9.94 -7.51 8.40
N ASN A 95 8.82 -7.91 9.01
CA ASN A 95 8.65 -7.94 10.46
C ASN A 95 7.77 -9.10 10.88
N ILE A 96 8.25 -9.91 11.82
CA ILE A 96 7.54 -11.10 12.32
C ILE A 96 6.20 -10.73 12.98
N ARG A 97 6.10 -9.57 13.64
CA ARG A 97 4.88 -9.14 14.30
C ARG A 97 3.73 -8.87 13.32
N LEU A 98 4.06 -8.44 12.10
CA LEU A 98 3.07 -8.31 11.01
C LEU A 98 2.52 -9.67 10.56
N ALA A 99 3.34 -10.72 10.61
CA ALA A 99 2.91 -12.07 10.26
C ALA A 99 2.11 -12.75 11.39
N GLU A 100 2.42 -12.42 12.65
CA GLU A 100 1.76 -12.99 13.83
C GLU A 100 0.39 -12.36 14.12
N ALA A 101 0.27 -11.04 14.03
CA ALA A 101 -0.91 -10.29 14.41
C ALA A 101 -2.25 -10.85 13.85
N PRO A 102 -2.34 -11.25 12.56
CA PRO A 102 -3.57 -11.85 12.03
C PRO A 102 -4.01 -13.13 12.73
N SER A 103 -3.06 -13.93 13.24
CA SER A 103 -3.36 -15.17 13.98
C SER A 103 -4.08 -14.91 15.30
N PHE A 104 -3.97 -13.70 15.82
CA PHE A 104 -4.65 -13.24 17.03
C PHE A 104 -5.89 -12.38 16.72
N GLY A 105 -6.24 -12.22 15.43
CA GLY A 105 -7.35 -11.37 15.01
C GLY A 105 -7.16 -9.89 15.37
N GLN A 106 -5.92 -9.44 15.45
CA GLN A 106 -5.55 -8.08 15.83
C GLN A 106 -4.77 -7.39 14.70
N SER A 107 -4.84 -6.07 14.67
CA SER A 107 -3.92 -5.27 13.87
C SER A 107 -2.53 -5.27 14.53
N VAL A 108 -1.47 -5.02 13.75
CA VAL A 108 -0.13 -4.86 14.32
C VAL A 108 -0.06 -3.69 15.32
N LEU A 109 -0.89 -2.68 15.14
CA LEU A 109 -0.97 -1.51 16.03
C LEU A 109 -1.50 -1.86 17.43
N GLU A 110 -2.33 -2.92 17.52
CA GLU A 110 -2.86 -3.45 18.78
C GLU A 110 -1.97 -4.57 19.33
N TYR A 111 -1.52 -5.47 18.45
CA TYR A 111 -0.73 -6.66 18.83
C TYR A 111 0.68 -6.32 19.32
N ALA A 112 1.36 -5.42 18.62
CA ALA A 112 2.74 -5.03 18.90
C ALA A 112 2.97 -3.55 18.58
N PRO A 113 2.39 -2.63 19.37
CA PRO A 113 2.39 -1.19 19.09
C PRO A 113 3.78 -0.55 18.98
N ASP A 114 4.78 -1.13 19.67
CA ASP A 114 6.16 -0.65 19.69
C ASP A 114 7.07 -1.36 18.66
N SER A 115 6.48 -2.15 17.75
CA SER A 115 7.24 -2.84 16.72
C SER A 115 7.55 -1.93 15.54
N ASN A 116 8.68 -2.19 14.88
CA ASN A 116 9.01 -1.53 13.61
C ASN A 116 7.89 -1.67 12.56
N GLY A 117 7.12 -2.77 12.57
CA GLY A 117 5.99 -2.96 11.68
C GLY A 117 4.84 -1.98 11.96
N ALA A 118 4.54 -1.73 13.24
CA ALA A 118 3.54 -0.75 13.64
C ALA A 118 3.99 0.68 13.26
N ASP A 119 5.27 1.00 13.46
CA ASP A 119 5.81 2.31 13.08
C ASP A 119 5.77 2.54 11.58
N ASP A 120 6.14 1.54 10.79
CA ASP A 120 6.09 1.62 9.32
C ASP A 120 4.66 1.90 8.83
N TYR A 121 3.64 1.25 9.41
CA TYR A 121 2.25 1.51 9.05
C TYR A 121 1.75 2.88 9.50
N ARG A 122 2.20 3.38 10.65
CA ARG A 122 1.89 4.76 11.07
C ARG A 122 2.51 5.79 10.12
N LEU A 123 3.76 5.58 9.72
CA LEU A 123 4.44 6.45 8.75
C LEU A 123 3.75 6.40 7.39
N LEU A 124 3.39 5.21 6.91
CA LEU A 124 2.66 5.03 5.66
C LEU A 124 1.31 5.77 5.68
N ALA A 125 0.55 5.64 6.76
CA ALA A 125 -0.73 6.33 6.91
C ALA A 125 -0.57 7.86 6.82
N ARG A 126 0.46 8.41 7.45
CA ARG A 126 0.76 9.86 7.37
C ARG A 126 1.16 10.28 5.96
N GLU A 127 1.99 9.49 5.28
CA GLU A 127 2.41 9.81 3.92
C GLU A 127 1.22 9.80 2.96
N ILE A 128 0.34 8.79 3.04
CA ILE A 128 -0.88 8.72 2.23
C ILE A 128 -1.82 9.88 2.55
N HIS A 129 -2.01 10.19 3.83
CA HIS A 129 -2.86 11.31 4.23
C HIS A 129 -2.33 12.64 3.69
N ALA A 130 -1.03 12.89 3.78
CA ALA A 130 -0.40 14.10 3.26
C ALA A 130 -0.51 14.23 1.73
N LEU A 131 -0.63 13.11 1.00
CA LEU A 131 -0.89 13.14 -0.44
C LEU A 131 -2.32 13.59 -0.76
N ALA A 132 -3.29 13.16 0.05
CA ALA A 132 -4.70 13.51 -0.11
C ALA A 132 -5.04 14.90 0.48
N HIS A 133 -4.33 15.32 1.52
CA HIS A 133 -4.58 16.53 2.30
C HIS A 133 -3.28 17.31 2.55
N PRO A 134 -2.70 17.96 1.52
CA PRO A 134 -1.39 18.60 1.63
C PRO A 134 -1.33 19.74 2.65
N ASP A 135 -2.48 20.35 2.97
CA ASP A 135 -2.59 21.46 3.92
C ASP A 135 -2.88 20.99 5.36
N GLU A 136 -3.06 19.67 5.58
CA GLU A 136 -3.42 19.10 6.88
C GLU A 136 -2.27 18.28 7.45
N VAL A 137 -1.84 18.59 8.66
CA VAL A 137 -0.81 17.83 9.37
C VAL A 137 -1.48 16.88 10.38
N LEU A 138 -1.36 15.57 10.14
CA LEU A 138 -1.83 14.57 11.11
C LEU A 138 -1.00 14.65 12.41
N PRO A 139 -1.65 14.54 13.58
CA PRO A 139 -0.95 14.45 14.85
C PRO A 139 -0.04 13.21 14.89
N LEU A 140 1.02 13.27 15.70
CA LEU A 140 2.00 12.18 15.84
C LEU A 140 1.39 10.89 16.39
N GLU A 141 0.32 10.99 17.17
CA GLU A 141 -0.42 9.86 17.73
C GLU A 141 -1.72 9.67 16.94
N VAL A 142 -1.80 8.60 16.16
CA VAL A 142 -3.08 8.15 15.59
C VAL A 142 -3.77 7.30 16.66
N PRO A 143 -4.97 7.68 17.13
CA PRO A 143 -5.71 6.87 18.10
C PRO A 143 -6.01 5.49 17.48
N VAL A 144 -5.53 4.43 18.12
CA VAL A 144 -5.89 3.06 17.75
C VAL A 144 -7.33 2.83 18.23
N VAL A 145 -8.27 2.76 17.27
CA VAL A 145 -9.65 2.37 17.60
C VAL A 145 -9.65 0.87 17.85
N PRO A 146 -9.89 0.41 19.08
CA PRO A 146 -9.88 -1.01 19.39
C PRO A 146 -10.97 -1.71 18.58
N HIS A 147 -10.57 -2.77 17.88
CA HIS A 147 -11.49 -3.60 17.14
C HIS A 147 -12.50 -4.22 18.13
N ARG A 148 -13.80 -3.91 17.99
CA ARG A 148 -14.84 -4.59 18.77
C ARG A 148 -14.76 -6.07 18.45
N ARG A 149 -14.30 -6.87 19.42
CA ARG A 149 -14.43 -8.33 19.34
C ARG A 149 -15.91 -8.62 19.12
N GLY A 150 -16.25 -9.14 17.95
CA GLY A 150 -17.55 -9.72 17.73
C GLY A 150 -17.75 -10.76 18.84
N THR A 151 -18.73 -10.57 19.70
CA THR A 151 -19.15 -11.57 20.66
C THR A 151 -19.49 -12.82 19.86
N ALA A 152 -18.60 -13.82 19.91
CA ALA A 152 -18.93 -15.15 19.48
C ALA A 152 -20.16 -15.57 20.29
N ALA A 153 -21.31 -15.63 19.63
CA ALA A 153 -22.52 -16.17 20.24
C ALA A 153 -22.19 -17.58 20.70
N SER A 154 -22.17 -17.78 22.01
CA SER A 154 -22.16 -19.09 22.65
C SER A 154 -23.39 -19.83 22.18
N ALA A 155 -23.24 -20.73 21.20
CA ALA A 155 -24.20 -21.78 20.94
C ALA A 155 -23.79 -23.00 21.76
N ALA A 156 -24.19 -22.97 23.05
CA ALA A 156 -24.27 -24.17 23.89
C ALA A 156 -25.74 -24.43 24.13
N ALA A 157 -26.25 -25.49 23.56
CA ALA A 157 -27.27 -26.40 24.11
C ALA A 157 -27.51 -27.54 23.10
#